data_680dc0214a86a976926a7793fc1972ae
#
_entry.id   680dc0214a86a976926a7793fc1972ae
#
_cell.length_a   1.000
_cell.length_b   1.000
_cell.length_c   1.000
_cell.angle_alpha   90.00
_cell.angle_beta   90.00
_cell.angle_gamma   90.00
#
_symmetry.space_group_name_H-M   'P 1'
#
loop_
_entity.id
_entity.type
_entity.pdbx_description
1 polymer ?
#
loop_
_entity_poly.entity_id
_entity_poly.type
_entity_poly.pdbx_seq_one_letter_code
_entity_poly.pdbx_strand_id
1 'polypeptide(L)'
;KDLKKSGRSAVLLSFVPASFEILGYILCAPVILGINRTEAAVMGAVLGAVSPAVVVPRMVSLIEKKYGTDKAIPQMILAGASCDDIFVIVLFTTFLSMAQGGSAHVMDFVNIPISIVLGVLLGVAVGYGLYLFFETSYARKHCVRNSMKVIIVLGFSFLLIAIEGWLEGKVSVSGLLAVVAMACVLKLKCPESVSGRLSQKFGKLWLAAVGHFPEHAGWLPVFI
;
A
#
# COMPACT_ATOMS: atom_id res chain seq x y z
N LYS A 1 -13.42 14.41 8.12
CA LYS A 1 -14.30 15.37 7.41
C LYS A 1 -13.67 15.83 6.07
N ASP A 2 -12.36 15.94 5.99
CA ASP A 2 -11.65 16.46 4.80
C ASP A 2 -11.58 15.45 3.64
N LEU A 3 -11.51 14.14 3.93
CA LEU A 3 -11.54 13.10 2.90
C LEU A 3 -12.85 13.11 2.07
N LYS A 4 -14.00 13.51 2.65
CA LYS A 4 -15.26 13.59 1.90
C LYS A 4 -15.29 14.74 0.88
N LYS A 5 -14.57 15.83 1.14
CA LYS A 5 -14.48 16.97 0.22
C LYS A 5 -13.49 16.72 -0.92
N SER A 6 -12.42 15.95 -0.66
CA SER A 6 -11.34 15.69 -1.61
C SER A 6 -11.44 14.31 -2.30
N GLY A 7 -12.48 13.52 -2.00
CA GLY A 7 -12.59 12.13 -2.45
C GLY A 7 -12.53 11.95 -3.98
N ARG A 8 -13.26 12.78 -4.73
CA ARG A 8 -13.22 12.74 -6.20
C ARG A 8 -11.85 13.09 -6.76
N SER A 9 -11.20 14.11 -6.21
CA SER A 9 -9.88 14.53 -6.67
C SER A 9 -8.80 13.51 -6.30
N ALA A 10 -8.90 12.87 -5.13
CA ALA A 10 -7.99 11.80 -4.73
C ALA A 10 -8.12 10.56 -5.63
N VAL A 11 -9.35 10.17 -5.97
CA VAL A 11 -9.62 9.07 -6.92
C VAL A 11 -9.07 9.40 -8.31
N LEU A 12 -9.34 10.59 -8.83
CA LEU A 12 -8.78 11.00 -10.11
C LEU A 12 -7.25 11.04 -10.10
N LEU A 13 -6.66 11.50 -9.00
CA LEU A 13 -5.21 11.54 -8.86
C LEU A 13 -4.57 10.14 -8.82
N SER A 14 -5.31 9.13 -8.35
CA SER A 14 -4.84 7.75 -8.34
C SER A 14 -4.84 7.09 -9.73
N PHE A 15 -5.87 7.36 -10.54
CA PHE A 15 -6.08 6.61 -11.78
C PHE A 15 -5.53 7.34 -13.02
N VAL A 16 -5.69 8.66 -13.08
CA VAL A 16 -5.40 9.43 -14.30
C VAL A 16 -3.92 9.46 -14.63
N PRO A 17 -3.01 9.82 -13.71
CA PRO A 17 -1.58 9.86 -14.02
C PRO A 17 -1.04 8.49 -14.43
N ALA A 18 -1.31 7.45 -13.65
CA ALA A 18 -0.87 6.09 -13.94
C ALA A 18 -1.38 5.59 -15.29
N SER A 19 -2.65 5.88 -15.63
CA SER A 19 -3.21 5.50 -16.93
C SER A 19 -2.51 6.17 -18.10
N PHE A 20 -2.19 7.46 -17.99
CA PHE A 20 -1.44 8.19 -19.03
C PHE A 20 -0.01 7.70 -19.14
N GLU A 21 0.62 7.38 -18.04
CA GLU A 21 1.97 6.84 -18.01
C GLU A 21 2.03 5.47 -18.68
N ILE A 22 1.16 4.55 -18.31
CA ILE A 22 1.04 3.23 -18.94
C ILE A 22 0.76 3.35 -20.45
N LEU A 23 -0.14 4.24 -20.86
CA LEU A 23 -0.41 4.51 -22.27
C LEU A 23 0.83 5.02 -22.99
N GLY A 24 1.60 5.91 -22.37
CA GLY A 24 2.86 6.40 -22.91
C GLY A 24 3.85 5.25 -23.17
N TYR A 25 3.99 4.31 -22.23
CA TYR A 25 4.82 3.11 -22.41
C TYR A 25 4.30 2.21 -23.53
N ILE A 26 2.99 1.94 -23.60
CA ILE A 26 2.40 1.10 -24.66
C ILE A 26 2.66 1.68 -26.07
N LEU A 27 2.69 3.01 -26.20
CA LEU A 27 2.91 3.67 -27.48
C LEU A 27 4.38 3.82 -27.84
N CYS A 28 5.22 4.20 -26.87
CA CYS A 28 6.63 4.55 -27.13
C CYS A 28 7.58 3.36 -26.99
N ALA A 29 7.40 2.49 -26.01
CA ALA A 29 8.35 1.42 -25.72
C ALA A 29 8.49 0.39 -26.86
N PRO A 30 7.45 0.00 -27.59
CA PRO A 30 7.58 -0.88 -28.75
C PRO A 30 8.48 -0.30 -29.84
N VAL A 31 8.42 1.02 -30.05
CA VAL A 31 9.21 1.73 -31.08
C VAL A 31 10.66 1.90 -30.65
N ILE A 32 10.89 2.18 -29.35
CA ILE A 32 12.24 2.49 -28.84
C ILE A 32 12.99 1.22 -28.46
N LEU A 33 12.32 0.25 -27.85
CA LEU A 33 12.93 -0.96 -27.28
C LEU A 33 12.68 -2.22 -28.12
N GLY A 34 11.80 -2.19 -29.13
CA GLY A 34 11.47 -3.35 -29.96
C GLY A 34 10.69 -4.45 -29.23
N ILE A 35 10.03 -4.13 -28.11
CA ILE A 35 9.25 -5.08 -27.29
C ILE A 35 7.79 -5.12 -27.73
N ASN A 36 7.06 -6.18 -27.34
CA ASN A 36 5.65 -6.29 -27.62
C ASN A 36 4.81 -5.27 -26.81
N ARG A 37 3.64 -4.92 -27.32
CA ARG A 37 2.73 -3.98 -26.64
C ARG A 37 2.28 -4.47 -25.27
N THR A 38 2.11 -5.76 -25.08
CA THR A 38 1.75 -6.36 -23.77
C THR A 38 2.93 -6.26 -22.80
N GLU A 39 4.15 -6.51 -23.22
CA GLU A 39 5.36 -6.30 -22.42
C GLU A 39 5.56 -4.82 -22.08
N ALA A 40 5.29 -3.93 -23.02
CA ALA A 40 5.30 -2.49 -22.79
C ALA A 40 4.26 -2.05 -21.76
N ALA A 41 3.08 -2.68 -21.76
CA ALA A 41 2.04 -2.43 -20.76
C ALA A 41 2.45 -2.92 -19.37
N VAL A 42 3.07 -4.10 -19.27
CA VAL A 42 3.65 -4.62 -18.02
C VAL A 42 4.70 -3.65 -17.48
N MET A 43 5.63 -3.23 -18.35
CA MET A 43 6.69 -2.28 -17.99
C MET A 43 6.10 -0.94 -17.52
N GLY A 44 5.09 -0.42 -18.22
CA GLY A 44 4.39 0.80 -17.85
C GLY A 44 3.67 0.68 -16.50
N ALA A 45 3.06 -0.46 -16.21
CA ALA A 45 2.42 -0.69 -14.91
C ALA A 45 3.45 -0.75 -13.77
N VAL A 46 4.61 -1.37 -13.98
CA VAL A 46 5.67 -1.43 -12.94
C VAL A 46 6.28 -0.05 -12.68
N LEU A 47 6.55 0.71 -13.73
CA LEU A 47 7.25 2.01 -13.61
C LEU A 47 6.29 3.16 -13.24
N GLY A 48 5.01 3.03 -13.58
CA GLY A 48 3.98 4.01 -13.24
C GLY A 48 3.53 3.98 -11.76
N ALA A 49 4.01 3.01 -10.98
CA ALA A 49 3.72 2.94 -9.54
C ALA A 49 4.45 4.04 -8.77
N VAL A 50 3.70 4.82 -8.02
CA VAL A 50 4.27 5.88 -7.17
C VAL A 50 4.71 5.30 -5.83
N SER A 51 6.01 5.38 -5.51
CA SER A 51 6.54 4.86 -4.24
C SER A 51 6.04 5.66 -3.02
N PRO A 52 5.25 5.04 -2.12
CA PRO A 52 4.83 5.68 -0.86
C PRO A 52 6.02 6.07 0.02
N ALA A 53 7.15 5.39 -0.11
CA ALA A 53 8.36 5.65 0.65
C ALA A 53 8.91 7.07 0.42
N VAL A 54 8.70 7.61 -0.76
CA VAL A 54 9.12 8.98 -1.12
C VAL A 54 8.01 9.99 -0.81
N VAL A 55 6.77 9.66 -1.15
CA VAL A 55 5.63 10.58 -1.04
C VAL A 55 5.25 10.84 0.42
N VAL A 56 5.16 9.78 1.23
CA VAL A 56 4.67 9.91 2.62
C VAL A 56 5.51 10.86 3.47
N PRO A 57 6.85 10.75 3.55
CA PRO A 57 7.66 11.67 4.36
C PRO A 57 7.53 13.12 3.92
N ARG A 58 7.46 13.36 2.61
CA ARG A 58 7.31 14.71 2.06
C ARG A 58 5.95 15.32 2.40
N MET A 59 4.87 14.56 2.25
CA MET A 59 3.52 15.03 2.58
C MET A 59 3.36 15.26 4.07
N VAL A 60 3.93 14.40 4.92
CA VAL A 60 3.93 14.60 6.38
C VAL A 60 4.68 15.89 6.74
N SER A 61 5.86 16.12 6.17
CA SER A 61 6.60 17.39 6.39
C SER A 61 5.81 18.62 5.96
N LEU A 62 5.08 18.57 4.84
CA LEU A 62 4.22 19.66 4.40
C LEU A 62 3.04 19.89 5.35
N ILE A 63 2.45 18.83 5.89
CA ILE A 63 1.38 18.91 6.89
C ILE A 63 1.90 19.57 8.18
N GLU A 64 3.07 19.16 8.65
CA GLU A 64 3.70 19.74 9.85
C GLU A 64 4.02 21.22 9.68
N LYS A 65 4.50 21.61 8.50
CA LYS A 65 4.78 23.00 8.14
C LYS A 65 3.53 23.81 7.75
N LYS A 66 2.34 23.18 7.76
CA LYS A 66 1.06 23.76 7.38
C LYS A 66 1.00 24.28 5.93
N TYR A 67 1.82 23.74 5.03
CA TYR A 67 1.77 24.11 3.62
C TYR A 67 0.66 23.35 2.88
N GLY A 68 -0.26 24.06 2.22
CA GLY A 68 -1.36 23.49 1.43
C GLY A 68 -2.41 22.74 2.26
N THR A 69 -2.40 22.90 3.59
CA THR A 69 -3.34 22.23 4.49
C THR A 69 -4.75 22.81 4.42
N ASP A 70 -4.89 24.08 4.04
CA ASP A 70 -6.20 24.75 3.90
C ASP A 70 -7.10 24.07 2.83
N LYS A 71 -6.47 23.56 1.78
CA LYS A 71 -7.14 22.78 0.70
C LYS A 71 -6.96 21.27 0.84
N ALA A 72 -6.42 20.81 1.97
CA ALA A 72 -6.12 19.39 2.24
C ALA A 72 -5.28 18.71 1.12
N ILE A 73 -4.40 19.47 0.43
CA ILE A 73 -3.61 18.97 -0.71
C ILE A 73 -2.69 17.81 -0.30
N PRO A 74 -1.88 17.90 0.78
CA PRO A 74 -1.02 16.79 1.15
C PRO A 74 -1.80 15.53 1.55
N GLN A 75 -2.94 15.69 2.21
CA GLN A 75 -3.82 14.57 2.59
C GLN A 75 -4.44 13.92 1.36
N MET A 76 -4.81 14.72 0.36
CA MET A 76 -5.34 14.23 -0.92
C MET A 76 -4.28 13.43 -1.69
N ILE A 77 -3.04 13.91 -1.73
CA ILE A 77 -1.93 13.20 -2.38
C ILE A 77 -1.63 11.88 -1.66
N LEU A 78 -1.61 11.87 -0.32
CA LEU A 78 -1.43 10.63 0.46
C LEU A 78 -2.52 9.60 0.17
N ALA A 79 -3.78 10.05 0.12
CA ALA A 79 -4.90 9.18 -0.21
C ALA A 79 -4.81 8.67 -1.65
N GLY A 80 -4.45 9.54 -2.59
CA GLY A 80 -4.24 9.21 -4.00
C GLY A 80 -3.16 8.17 -4.20
N ALA A 81 -1.99 8.37 -3.62
CA ALA A 81 -0.86 7.44 -3.71
C ALA A 81 -1.18 6.05 -3.13
N SER A 82 -1.99 5.98 -2.07
CA SER A 82 -2.41 4.68 -1.50
C SER A 82 -3.40 3.92 -2.38
N CYS A 83 -4.23 4.63 -3.15
CA CYS A 83 -5.16 4.01 -4.09
C CYS A 83 -4.48 3.66 -5.42
N ASP A 84 -3.46 4.40 -5.81
CA ASP A 84 -2.66 4.17 -7.00
C ASP A 84 -2.00 2.79 -6.97
N ASP A 85 -1.40 2.40 -5.86
CA ASP A 85 -0.77 1.08 -5.68
C ASP A 85 -1.72 -0.06 -6.02
N ILE A 86 -2.97 0.01 -5.56
CA ILE A 86 -3.98 -1.02 -5.83
C ILE A 86 -4.30 -1.08 -7.32
N PHE A 87 -4.49 0.07 -7.95
CA PHE A 87 -4.81 0.16 -9.37
C PHE A 87 -3.68 -0.40 -10.24
N VAL A 88 -2.45 -0.02 -9.94
CA VAL A 88 -1.27 -0.46 -10.68
C VAL A 88 -1.02 -1.96 -10.52
N ILE A 89 -1.15 -2.52 -9.32
CA ILE A 89 -1.01 -3.97 -9.08
C ILE A 89 -2.02 -4.76 -9.91
N VAL A 90 -3.25 -4.27 -9.95
CA VAL A 90 -4.32 -4.88 -10.76
C VAL A 90 -3.97 -4.90 -12.24
N LEU A 91 -3.54 -3.76 -12.79
CA LEU A 91 -3.15 -3.66 -14.20
C LEU A 91 -1.90 -4.50 -14.50
N PHE A 92 -0.93 -4.49 -13.59
CA PHE A 92 0.29 -5.30 -13.72
C PHE A 92 -0.04 -6.79 -13.83
N THR A 93 -0.83 -7.34 -12.91
CA THR A 93 -1.19 -8.75 -12.91
C THR A 93 -1.97 -9.13 -14.17
N THR A 94 -2.87 -8.24 -14.63
CA THR A 94 -3.62 -8.45 -15.87
C THR A 94 -2.70 -8.48 -17.11
N PHE A 95 -1.82 -7.48 -17.26
CA PHE A 95 -0.90 -7.41 -18.39
C PHE A 95 0.14 -8.51 -18.35
N LEU A 96 0.60 -8.91 -17.16
CA LEU A 96 1.53 -10.01 -16.99
C LEU A 96 0.90 -11.35 -17.45
N SER A 97 -0.33 -11.62 -17.06
CA SER A 97 -1.07 -12.79 -17.54
C SER A 97 -1.22 -12.80 -19.06
N MET A 98 -1.53 -11.65 -19.67
CA MET A 98 -1.58 -11.53 -21.13
C MET A 98 -0.21 -11.76 -21.79
N ALA A 99 0.88 -11.26 -21.21
CA ALA A 99 2.23 -11.43 -21.73
C ALA A 99 2.71 -12.87 -21.65
N GLN A 100 2.25 -13.64 -20.68
CA GLN A 100 2.56 -15.07 -20.50
C GLN A 100 1.72 -16.00 -21.41
N GLY A 101 0.96 -15.44 -22.35
CA GLY A 101 0.15 -16.21 -23.32
C GLY A 101 -1.20 -16.62 -22.77
N GLY A 102 -1.59 -16.15 -21.58
CA GLY A 102 -2.95 -16.23 -21.07
C GLY A 102 -3.87 -15.32 -21.88
N SER A 103 -5.03 -15.80 -22.27
CA SER A 103 -6.09 -14.89 -22.71
C SER A 103 -6.56 -14.10 -21.49
N ALA A 104 -6.74 -12.81 -21.62
CA ALA A 104 -7.42 -12.01 -20.59
C ALA A 104 -8.85 -12.56 -20.46
N HIS A 105 -9.04 -13.46 -19.52
CA HIS A 105 -10.38 -13.94 -19.23
C HIS A 105 -11.11 -12.84 -18.45
N VAL A 106 -12.36 -12.59 -18.82
CA VAL A 106 -13.25 -11.70 -18.05
C VAL A 106 -13.29 -12.10 -16.57
N MET A 107 -13.02 -13.37 -16.28
CA MET A 107 -12.91 -13.91 -14.93
C MET A 107 -11.74 -13.34 -14.13
N ASP A 108 -10.64 -12.93 -14.78
CA ASP A 108 -9.49 -12.32 -14.10
C ASP A 108 -9.88 -10.93 -13.57
N PHE A 109 -10.68 -10.18 -14.32
CA PHE A 109 -11.24 -8.90 -13.87
C PHE A 109 -12.25 -9.06 -12.72
N VAL A 110 -12.96 -10.19 -12.64
CA VAL A 110 -13.88 -10.48 -11.53
C VAL A 110 -13.11 -10.93 -10.28
N ASN A 111 -11.99 -11.62 -10.46
CA ASN A 111 -11.16 -12.06 -9.34
C ASN A 111 -10.51 -10.87 -8.59
N ILE A 112 -10.32 -9.71 -9.25
CA ILE A 112 -9.74 -8.51 -8.64
C ILE A 112 -10.62 -7.97 -7.50
N PRO A 113 -11.88 -7.60 -7.71
CA PRO A 113 -12.73 -7.15 -6.61
C PRO A 113 -12.93 -8.23 -5.53
N ILE A 114 -12.94 -9.50 -5.90
CA ILE A 114 -13.03 -10.61 -4.94
C ILE A 114 -11.78 -10.66 -4.07
N SER A 115 -10.60 -10.55 -4.65
CA SER A 115 -9.32 -10.49 -3.96
C SER A 115 -9.25 -9.32 -2.96
N ILE A 116 -9.74 -8.15 -3.36
CA ILE A 116 -9.82 -6.95 -2.51
C ILE A 116 -10.74 -7.22 -1.31
N VAL A 117 -11.94 -7.71 -1.57
CA VAL A 117 -12.94 -7.97 -0.51
C VAL A 117 -12.44 -9.05 0.46
N LEU A 118 -11.90 -10.15 -0.06
CA LEU A 118 -11.35 -11.23 0.78
C LEU A 118 -10.14 -10.77 1.58
N GLY A 119 -9.23 -9.98 0.97
CA GLY A 119 -8.10 -9.38 1.66
C GLY A 119 -8.54 -8.49 2.83
N VAL A 120 -9.51 -7.60 2.58
CA VAL A 120 -10.05 -6.72 3.63
C VAL A 120 -10.72 -7.55 4.75
N LEU A 121 -11.55 -8.53 4.41
CA LEU A 121 -12.23 -9.38 5.41
C LEU A 121 -11.21 -10.15 6.26
N LEU A 122 -10.20 -10.73 5.64
CA LEU A 122 -9.13 -11.45 6.33
C LEU A 122 -8.35 -10.51 7.26
N GLY A 123 -7.99 -9.33 6.77
CA GLY A 123 -7.29 -8.31 7.55
C GLY A 123 -8.10 -7.81 8.74
N VAL A 124 -9.40 -7.58 8.55
CA VAL A 124 -10.31 -7.20 9.63
C VAL A 124 -10.42 -8.32 10.68
N ALA A 125 -10.56 -9.57 10.25
CA ALA A 125 -10.64 -10.70 11.17
C ALA A 125 -9.37 -10.85 12.02
N VAL A 126 -8.20 -10.80 11.40
CA VAL A 126 -6.90 -10.87 12.10
C VAL A 126 -6.70 -9.64 12.99
N GLY A 127 -7.03 -8.43 12.51
CA GLY A 127 -6.93 -7.20 13.28
C GLY A 127 -7.81 -7.20 14.52
N TYR A 128 -9.03 -7.72 14.40
CA TYR A 128 -9.93 -7.88 15.53
C TYR A 128 -9.44 -8.92 16.53
N GLY A 129 -8.92 -10.04 16.05
CA GLY A 129 -8.28 -11.07 16.89
C GLY A 129 -7.09 -10.50 17.68
N LEU A 130 -6.21 -9.73 17.03
CA LEU A 130 -5.09 -9.06 17.70
C LEU A 130 -5.56 -8.00 18.71
N TYR A 131 -6.61 -7.25 18.40
CA TYR A 131 -7.22 -6.32 19.35
C TYR A 131 -7.68 -7.06 20.60
N LEU A 132 -8.45 -8.15 20.46
CA LEU A 132 -8.89 -8.97 21.59
C LEU A 132 -7.71 -9.51 22.38
N PHE A 133 -6.67 -9.97 21.72
CA PHE A 133 -5.44 -10.47 22.35
C PHE A 133 -4.75 -9.37 23.18
N PHE A 134 -4.64 -8.15 22.64
CA PHE A 134 -4.02 -7.02 23.33
C PHE A 134 -4.86 -6.47 24.48
N GLU A 135 -6.18 -6.68 24.45
CA GLU A 135 -7.13 -6.22 25.47
C GLU A 135 -7.37 -7.28 26.57
N THR A 136 -6.96 -8.53 26.34
CA THR A 136 -7.13 -9.63 27.32
C THR A 136 -6.46 -9.31 28.65
N SER A 137 -7.03 -9.80 29.75
CA SER A 137 -6.49 -9.65 31.10
C SER A 137 -5.06 -10.13 31.25
N TYR A 138 -4.64 -11.08 30.40
CA TYR A 138 -3.26 -11.58 30.35
C TYR A 138 -2.29 -10.48 29.84
N ALA A 139 -2.62 -9.82 28.77
CA ALA A 139 -1.81 -8.73 28.20
C ALA A 139 -1.78 -7.50 29.13
N ARG A 140 -2.85 -7.23 29.87
CA ARG A 140 -2.91 -6.15 30.86
C ARG A 140 -2.09 -6.47 32.12
N LYS A 141 -2.20 -7.70 32.68
CA LYS A 141 -1.49 -8.12 33.89
C LYS A 141 0.00 -8.30 33.70
N HIS A 142 0.44 -8.81 32.56
CA HIS A 142 1.84 -9.12 32.27
C HIS A 142 2.56 -7.99 31.52
N CYS A 143 1.96 -6.81 31.41
CA CYS A 143 2.58 -5.62 30.83
C CYS A 143 3.33 -5.92 29.49
N VAL A 144 2.64 -6.49 28.49
CA VAL A 144 3.24 -6.77 27.18
C VAL A 144 3.84 -5.47 26.65
N ARG A 145 5.17 -5.40 26.65
CA ARG A 145 5.91 -4.20 26.20
C ARG A 145 5.49 -3.83 24.79
N ASN A 146 5.37 -2.54 24.53
CA ASN A 146 4.99 -2.04 23.19
C ASN A 146 5.90 -2.56 22.07
N SER A 147 7.15 -2.93 22.37
CA SER A 147 8.06 -3.58 21.42
C SER A 147 7.60 -4.97 21.01
N MET A 148 7.09 -5.76 21.96
CA MET A 148 6.51 -7.08 21.66
C MET A 148 5.26 -6.97 20.80
N LYS A 149 4.40 -5.97 21.05
CA LYS A 149 3.23 -5.71 20.21
C LYS A 149 3.62 -5.39 18.77
N VAL A 150 4.67 -4.60 18.56
CA VAL A 150 5.21 -4.30 17.22
C VAL A 150 5.69 -5.58 16.52
N ILE A 151 6.42 -6.43 17.21
CA ILE A 151 6.92 -7.70 16.65
C ILE A 151 5.75 -8.62 16.28
N ILE A 152 4.75 -8.72 17.14
CA ILE A 152 3.56 -9.53 16.88
C ILE A 152 2.82 -9.01 15.64
N VAL A 153 2.58 -7.69 15.54
CA VAL A 153 1.92 -7.09 14.37
C VAL A 153 2.72 -7.33 13.09
N LEU A 154 4.06 -7.17 13.13
CA LEU A 154 4.93 -7.49 12.00
C LEU A 154 4.85 -8.96 11.61
N GLY A 155 4.91 -9.88 12.59
CA GLY A 155 4.79 -11.31 12.34
C GLY A 155 3.47 -11.67 11.65
N PHE A 156 2.35 -11.11 12.11
CA PHE A 156 1.05 -11.29 11.44
C PHE A 156 0.99 -10.63 10.07
N SER A 157 1.68 -9.50 9.86
CA SER A 157 1.77 -8.88 8.53
C SER A 157 2.48 -9.77 7.53
N PHE A 158 3.62 -10.37 7.92
CA PHE A 158 4.32 -11.34 7.08
C PHE A 158 3.52 -12.61 6.85
N LEU A 159 2.79 -13.08 7.87
CA LEU A 159 1.92 -14.25 7.76
C LEU A 159 0.80 -13.99 6.73
N LEU A 160 0.17 -12.82 6.75
CA LEU A 160 -0.87 -12.45 5.79
C LEU A 160 -0.35 -12.42 4.35
N ILE A 161 0.86 -11.90 4.13
CA ILE A 161 1.52 -11.92 2.82
C ILE A 161 1.87 -13.36 2.40
N ALA A 162 2.36 -14.18 3.33
CA ALA A 162 2.66 -15.59 3.05
C ALA A 162 1.41 -16.40 2.69
N ILE A 163 0.26 -16.11 3.32
CA ILE A 163 -1.03 -16.71 3.00
C ILE A 163 -1.47 -16.37 1.58
N GLU A 164 -1.25 -15.13 1.11
CA GLU A 164 -1.49 -14.74 -0.28
C GLU A 164 -0.75 -15.67 -1.25
N GLY A 165 0.57 -15.83 -1.08
CA GLY A 165 1.39 -16.71 -1.93
C GLY A 165 1.00 -18.19 -1.83
N TRP A 166 0.53 -18.64 -0.67
CA TRP A 166 0.08 -20.03 -0.50
C TRP A 166 -1.29 -20.32 -1.12
N LEU A 167 -2.16 -19.31 -1.19
CA LEU A 167 -3.48 -19.39 -1.82
C LEU A 167 -3.43 -19.08 -3.32
N GLU A 168 -2.30 -18.63 -3.83
CA GLU A 168 -2.12 -18.30 -5.25
C GLU A 168 -2.51 -19.51 -6.14
N GLY A 169 -3.36 -19.24 -7.14
CA GLY A 169 -3.93 -20.27 -8.02
C GLY A 169 -5.18 -21.00 -7.49
N LYS A 170 -5.57 -20.81 -6.21
CA LYS A 170 -6.82 -21.37 -5.65
C LYS A 170 -7.86 -20.30 -5.38
N VAL A 171 -7.47 -19.27 -4.65
CA VAL A 171 -8.32 -18.14 -4.28
C VAL A 171 -7.47 -16.88 -4.30
N SER A 172 -7.91 -15.89 -5.05
CA SER A 172 -7.24 -14.60 -5.08
C SER A 172 -7.52 -13.83 -3.79
N VAL A 173 -6.48 -13.58 -2.99
CA VAL A 173 -6.56 -12.80 -1.74
C VAL A 173 -5.44 -11.77 -1.78
N SER A 174 -5.73 -10.50 -1.52
CA SER A 174 -4.69 -9.48 -1.41
C SER A 174 -4.16 -9.41 0.02
N GLY A 175 -2.95 -9.94 0.24
CA GLY A 175 -2.26 -9.91 1.53
C GLY A 175 -1.88 -8.49 1.94
N LEU A 176 -1.47 -7.64 1.00
CA LEU A 176 -1.16 -6.25 1.28
C LEU A 176 -2.37 -5.49 1.82
N LEU A 177 -3.54 -5.65 1.18
CA LEU A 177 -4.79 -5.06 1.67
C LEU A 177 -5.21 -5.63 3.03
N ALA A 178 -4.96 -6.92 3.26
CA ALA A 178 -5.22 -7.54 4.55
C ALA A 178 -4.36 -6.91 5.65
N VAL A 179 -3.08 -6.63 5.40
CA VAL A 179 -2.20 -5.91 6.33
C VAL A 179 -2.70 -4.51 6.63
N VAL A 180 -3.11 -3.77 5.60
CA VAL A 180 -3.66 -2.41 5.77
C VAL A 180 -4.97 -2.45 6.58
N ALA A 181 -5.88 -3.35 6.26
CA ALA A 181 -7.14 -3.52 6.99
C ALA A 181 -6.91 -3.91 8.46
N MET A 182 -5.97 -4.83 8.73
CA MET A 182 -5.54 -5.20 10.08
C MET A 182 -5.02 -3.98 10.85
N ALA A 183 -4.15 -3.18 10.24
CA ALA A 183 -3.60 -1.97 10.85
C ALA A 183 -4.69 -0.92 11.14
N CYS A 184 -5.65 -0.75 10.23
CA CYS A 184 -6.80 0.14 10.43
C CYS A 184 -7.66 -0.30 11.62
N VAL A 185 -7.97 -1.59 11.76
CA VAL A 185 -8.72 -2.12 12.89
C VAL A 185 -7.99 -1.88 14.20
N LEU A 186 -6.70 -2.15 14.27
CA LEU A 186 -5.89 -1.88 15.45
C LEU A 186 -5.88 -0.39 15.81
N LYS A 187 -5.76 0.49 14.81
CA LYS A 187 -5.80 1.94 15.03
C LYS A 187 -7.15 2.43 15.55
N LEU A 188 -8.25 1.87 15.06
CA LEU A 188 -9.62 2.29 15.42
C LEU A 188 -10.09 1.71 16.76
N LYS A 189 -9.66 0.48 17.09
CA LYS A 189 -10.17 -0.24 18.26
C LYS A 189 -9.25 -0.13 19.48
N CYS A 190 -7.93 -0.06 19.28
CA CYS A 190 -7.00 0.07 20.39
C CYS A 190 -7.05 1.49 21.00
N PRO A 191 -6.87 1.63 22.32
CA PRO A 191 -6.76 2.92 22.99
C PRO A 191 -5.67 3.79 22.33
N GLU A 192 -5.91 5.09 22.27
CA GLU A 192 -5.02 6.06 21.59
C GLU A 192 -3.58 6.03 22.14
N SER A 193 -3.45 5.75 23.45
CA SER A 193 -2.14 5.55 24.10
C SER A 193 -1.35 4.34 23.59
N VAL A 194 -2.04 3.30 23.09
CA VAL A 194 -1.40 2.10 22.52
C VAL A 194 -1.15 2.30 21.02
N SER A 195 -2.17 2.74 20.28
CA SER A 195 -2.08 2.95 18.84
C SER A 195 -1.06 4.04 18.49
N GLY A 196 -1.00 5.14 19.24
CA GLY A 196 -0.01 6.19 19.06
C GLY A 196 1.43 5.72 19.32
N ARG A 197 1.67 4.92 20.38
CA ARG A 197 3.00 4.35 20.66
C ARG A 197 3.43 3.32 19.62
N LEU A 198 2.49 2.51 19.09
CA LEU A 198 2.76 1.60 17.98
C LEU A 198 3.17 2.40 16.73
N SER A 199 2.39 3.40 16.36
CA SER A 199 2.67 4.26 15.21
C SER A 199 4.05 4.91 15.29
N GLN A 200 4.41 5.48 16.46
CA GLN A 200 5.74 6.07 16.66
C GLN A 200 6.87 5.04 16.52
N LYS A 201 6.68 3.81 17.01
CA LYS A 201 7.71 2.77 16.90
C LYS A 201 7.84 2.26 15.46
N PHE A 202 6.74 2.08 14.76
CA PHE A 202 6.77 1.76 13.32
C PHE A 202 7.43 2.89 12.53
N GLY A 203 7.14 4.15 12.82
CA GLY A 203 7.79 5.29 12.20
C GLY A 203 9.31 5.31 12.44
N LYS A 204 9.77 5.02 13.67
CA LYS A 204 11.21 4.89 13.97
C LYS A 204 11.86 3.72 13.24
N LEU A 205 11.18 2.58 13.16
CA LEU A 205 11.66 1.40 12.43
C LEU A 205 11.77 1.70 10.93
N TRP A 206 10.81 2.40 10.38
CA TRP A 206 10.81 2.87 9.00
C TRP A 206 11.98 3.82 8.73
N LEU A 207 12.16 4.84 9.57
CA LEU A 207 13.27 5.78 9.45
C LEU A 207 14.62 5.07 9.56
N ALA A 208 14.76 4.08 10.45
CA ALA A 208 15.97 3.28 10.55
C ALA A 208 16.20 2.42 9.30
N ALA A 209 15.15 1.84 8.72
CA ALA A 209 15.25 1.04 7.50
C ALA A 209 15.60 1.88 6.27
N VAL A 210 14.98 3.06 6.13
CA VAL A 210 15.22 3.97 4.99
C VAL A 210 16.49 4.79 5.17
N GLY A 211 16.82 5.20 6.40
CA GLY A 211 18.02 5.98 6.72
C GLY A 211 19.33 5.17 6.65
N HIS A 212 19.26 3.84 6.50
CA HIS A 212 20.42 2.99 6.26
C HIS A 212 20.78 2.87 4.75
N PHE A 213 19.99 3.49 3.86
CA PHE A 213 20.48 3.72 2.52
C PHE A 213 21.62 4.75 2.59
N PRO A 214 22.87 4.35 2.24
CA PRO A 214 24.02 5.23 2.44
C PRO A 214 23.81 6.52 1.67
N GLU A 215 24.09 7.65 2.32
CA GLU A 215 24.12 9.00 1.73
C GLU A 215 25.06 9.11 0.49
N HIS A 216 25.82 8.06 0.21
CA HIS A 216 26.73 7.95 -0.93
C HIS A 216 26.09 7.44 -2.22
N ALA A 217 24.84 6.99 -2.22
CA ALA A 217 24.11 6.81 -3.46
C ALA A 217 23.69 8.21 -3.94
N GLY A 218 24.47 8.80 -4.84
CA GLY A 218 24.35 10.19 -5.33
C GLY A 218 23.05 10.58 -6.03
N TRP A 219 21.95 10.05 -5.57
CA TRP A 219 20.58 10.28 -6.05
C TRP A 219 19.78 11.26 -5.15
N LEU A 220 20.30 11.58 -3.95
CA LEU A 220 19.63 12.46 -3.00
C LEU A 220 19.69 13.98 -3.32
N PRO A 221 20.68 14.53 -4.07
CA PRO A 221 20.68 15.95 -4.38
C PRO A 221 19.66 16.38 -5.44
N VAL A 222 19.03 15.43 -6.17
CA VAL A 222 18.08 15.76 -7.24
C VAL A 222 16.67 16.01 -6.71
N PHE A 223 16.37 15.64 -5.44
CA PHE A 223 15.04 15.68 -4.85
C PHE A 223 14.93 16.57 -3.58
N ILE A 224 15.97 17.33 -3.25
CA ILE A 224 15.92 18.40 -2.24
C ILE A 224 15.75 19.77 -2.96
#